data_98f89beabf58791026fa5f7ca28b7a20
#
_entry.id   98f89beabf58791026fa5f7ca28b7a20
#
_cell.length_a   1.000
_cell.length_b   1.000
_cell.length_c   1.000
_cell.angle_alpha   90.00
_cell.angle_beta   90.00
_cell.angle_gamma   90.00
#
_symmetry.space_group_name_H-M   'P 1'
#
loop_
_entity.id
_entity.type
_entity.pdbx_description
1 polymer ?
#
loop_
_entity_poly.entity_id
_entity_poly.type
_entity_poly.pdbx_seq_one_letter_code
_entity_poly.pdbx_strand_id
1 'polypeptide(L)'
;MCTLPAGYLGSSLIGAILVMCGFNIMASKIASIFLGVCLLFTLWWAKNWLTRGIGLLFIGVMIFLWWLAHGVGLRYFVLFVGVMSCLYCLWDILDDLVFRKVHESDASKFAQVCGHCMSSRVWGVFWFIISLVFFIVGILIGLAAFKEDQQTQMQQAQGFGW
;
A
#
# COMPACT_ATOMS: atom_id res chain seq x y z
N MET A 1 -0.83 -2.33 -23.49
CA MET A 1 -2.26 -2.36 -23.14
C MET A 1 -2.54 -2.73 -21.68
N CYS A 2 -1.68 -3.44 -20.96
CA CYS A 2 -1.86 -3.82 -19.55
C CYS A 2 -1.41 -2.77 -18.51
N THR A 3 -0.89 -1.64 -18.93
CA THR A 3 -0.30 -0.62 -18.03
C THR A 3 -1.33 0.28 -17.34
N LEU A 4 -2.52 0.42 -17.91
CA LEU A 4 -3.57 1.30 -17.39
C LEU A 4 -4.22 0.78 -16.10
N PRO A 5 -4.68 -0.49 -16.01
CA PRO A 5 -5.19 -1.03 -14.75
C PRO A 5 -4.07 -1.34 -13.75
N ALA A 6 -2.81 -1.46 -14.23
CA ALA A 6 -1.67 -1.82 -13.38
C ALA A 6 -1.39 -0.78 -12.27
N GLY A 7 -1.71 0.49 -12.48
CA GLY A 7 -1.54 1.55 -11.48
C GLY A 7 -2.42 1.32 -10.26
N TYR A 8 -3.72 1.20 -10.44
CA TYR A 8 -4.69 1.00 -9.34
C TYR A 8 -4.58 -0.38 -8.70
N LEU A 9 -4.50 -1.43 -9.51
CA LEU A 9 -4.37 -2.79 -9.01
C LEU A 9 -3.01 -3.02 -8.35
N GLY A 10 -1.93 -2.42 -8.88
CA GLY A 10 -0.61 -2.53 -8.30
C GLY A 10 -0.53 -1.88 -6.92
N SER A 11 -1.04 -0.65 -6.76
CA SER A 11 -1.03 0.04 -5.47
C SER A 11 -1.92 -0.64 -4.44
N SER A 12 -3.11 -1.15 -4.83
CA SER A 12 -4.00 -1.89 -3.94
C SER A 12 -3.41 -3.24 -3.51
N LEU A 13 -2.74 -3.94 -4.43
CA LEU A 13 -2.07 -5.20 -4.13
C LEU A 13 -0.90 -5.01 -3.17
N ILE A 14 -0.03 -4.03 -3.43
CA ILE A 14 1.09 -3.69 -2.56
C ILE A 14 0.59 -3.26 -1.18
N GLY A 15 -0.46 -2.43 -1.13
CA GLY A 15 -1.11 -2.03 0.11
C GLY A 15 -1.64 -3.23 0.91
N ALA A 16 -2.32 -4.18 0.25
CA ALA A 16 -2.80 -5.40 0.89
C ALA A 16 -1.67 -6.28 1.44
N ILE A 17 -0.57 -6.42 0.71
CA ILE A 17 0.63 -7.15 1.17
C ILE A 17 1.23 -6.46 2.40
N LEU A 18 1.34 -5.13 2.40
CA LEU A 18 1.82 -4.37 3.55
C LEU A 18 0.91 -4.54 4.78
N VAL A 19 -0.41 -4.56 4.58
CA VAL A 19 -1.37 -4.85 5.65
C VAL A 19 -1.13 -6.24 6.21
N MET A 20 -0.99 -7.26 5.38
CA MET A 20 -0.66 -8.62 5.83
C MET A 20 0.64 -8.66 6.63
N CYS A 21 1.70 -8.05 6.13
CA CYS A 21 3.00 -8.00 6.81
C CYS A 21 2.93 -7.26 8.15
N GLY A 22 2.04 -6.27 8.29
CA GLY A 22 1.84 -5.50 9.51
C GLY A 22 1.33 -6.31 10.72
N PHE A 23 0.81 -7.51 10.51
CA PHE A 23 0.35 -8.37 11.59
C PHE A 23 1.48 -9.19 12.26
N ASN A 24 2.66 -9.29 11.66
CA ASN A 24 3.80 -10.01 12.21
C ASN A 24 5.02 -9.09 12.31
N ILE A 25 5.76 -9.15 13.44
CA ILE A 25 6.93 -8.28 13.69
C ILE A 25 8.06 -8.58 12.68
N MET A 26 8.32 -9.86 12.38
CA MET A 26 9.37 -10.25 11.44
C MET A 26 9.03 -9.84 10.01
N ALA A 27 7.79 -10.09 9.57
CA ALA A 27 7.31 -9.67 8.26
C ALA A 27 7.32 -8.14 8.12
N SER A 28 6.99 -7.40 9.19
CA SER A 28 7.05 -5.93 9.21
C SER A 28 8.48 -5.39 9.08
N LYS A 29 9.47 -6.05 9.69
CA LYS A 29 10.89 -5.68 9.52
C LYS A 29 11.33 -5.84 8.06
N ILE A 30 11.00 -6.96 7.42
CA ILE A 30 11.32 -7.22 6.02
C ILE A 30 10.60 -6.22 5.10
N ALA A 31 9.30 -6.02 5.33
CA ALA A 31 8.49 -5.07 4.58
C ALA A 31 9.00 -3.64 4.71
N SER A 32 9.47 -3.24 5.90
CA SER A 32 10.02 -1.90 6.12
C SER A 32 11.34 -1.68 5.39
N ILE A 33 12.21 -2.69 5.31
CA ILE A 33 13.45 -2.60 4.52
C ILE A 33 13.09 -2.39 3.04
N PHE A 34 12.16 -3.19 2.51
CA PHE A 34 11.71 -3.06 1.13
C PHE A 34 11.10 -1.68 0.87
N LEU A 35 10.26 -1.19 1.79
CA LEU A 35 9.64 0.12 1.72
C LEU A 35 10.69 1.25 1.78
N GLY A 36 11.71 1.10 2.63
CA GLY A 36 12.85 2.02 2.73
C GLY A 36 13.64 2.10 1.42
N VAL A 37 13.93 0.97 0.79
CA VAL A 37 14.59 0.92 -0.53
C VAL A 37 13.75 1.63 -1.59
N CYS A 38 12.45 1.36 -1.64
CA CYS A 38 11.53 2.05 -2.56
C CYS A 38 11.50 3.56 -2.32
N LEU A 39 11.48 4.00 -1.06
CA LEU A 39 11.53 5.43 -0.70
C LEU A 39 12.86 6.08 -1.11
N LEU A 40 13.99 5.38 -0.97
CA LEU A 40 15.29 5.87 -1.45
C LEU A 40 15.30 6.03 -2.97
N PHE A 41 14.73 5.08 -3.70
CA PHE A 41 14.57 5.19 -5.15
C PHE A 41 13.70 6.38 -5.56
N THR A 42 12.58 6.58 -4.88
CA THR A 42 11.70 7.73 -5.15
C THR A 42 12.37 9.06 -4.81
N LEU A 43 13.18 9.13 -3.76
CA LEU A 43 13.99 10.30 -3.41
C LEU A 43 15.02 10.64 -4.49
N TRP A 44 15.68 9.61 -5.05
CA TRP A 44 16.67 9.80 -6.13
C TRP A 44 16.02 10.42 -7.37
N TRP A 45 14.80 9.98 -7.71
CA TRP A 45 14.09 10.47 -8.91
C TRP A 45 13.26 11.73 -8.67
N ALA A 46 12.98 12.08 -7.42
CA ALA A 46 12.14 13.21 -7.06
C ALA A 46 12.77 14.53 -7.44
N LYS A 47 12.12 15.28 -8.33
CA LYS A 47 12.53 16.64 -8.74
C LYS A 47 12.01 17.73 -7.80
N ASN A 48 10.90 17.46 -7.09
CA ASN A 48 10.22 18.45 -6.25
C ASN A 48 10.76 18.42 -4.82
N TRP A 49 11.05 19.60 -4.27
CA TRP A 49 11.49 19.78 -2.88
C TRP A 49 10.50 19.22 -1.86
N LEU A 50 9.19 19.39 -2.12
CA LEU A 50 8.12 18.86 -1.27
C LEU A 50 8.19 17.34 -1.18
N THR A 51 8.31 16.65 -2.31
CA THR A 51 8.40 15.18 -2.36
C THR A 51 9.64 14.68 -1.63
N ARG A 52 10.77 15.38 -1.76
CA ARG A 52 11.99 15.06 -1.01
C ARG A 52 11.81 15.24 0.48
N GLY A 53 11.19 16.35 0.92
CA GLY A 53 10.91 16.61 2.33
C GLY A 53 10.02 15.52 2.96
N ILE A 54 8.93 15.15 2.30
CA ILE A 54 8.03 14.10 2.77
C ILE A 54 8.74 12.75 2.79
N GLY A 55 9.48 12.39 1.75
CA GLY A 55 10.23 11.13 1.70
C GLY A 55 11.26 11.00 2.81
N LEU A 56 12.02 12.07 3.09
CA LEU A 56 13.00 12.13 4.20
C LEU A 56 12.29 12.00 5.55
N LEU A 57 11.14 12.64 5.73
CA LEU A 57 10.34 12.53 6.95
C LEU A 57 9.90 11.08 7.18
N PHE A 58 9.38 10.39 6.16
CA PHE A 58 8.98 8.99 6.29
C PHE A 58 10.15 8.06 6.62
N ILE A 59 11.31 8.25 5.98
CA ILE A 59 12.53 7.50 6.29
C ILE A 59 12.99 7.78 7.72
N GLY A 60 12.97 9.04 8.14
CA GLY A 60 13.33 9.44 9.52
C GLY A 60 12.43 8.78 10.56
N VAL A 61 11.11 8.77 10.32
CA VAL A 61 10.13 8.09 11.21
C VAL A 61 10.39 6.58 11.24
N MET A 62 10.69 5.94 10.11
CA MET A 62 11.01 4.52 10.07
C MET A 62 12.26 4.18 10.90
N ILE A 63 13.34 4.94 10.74
CA ILE A 63 14.59 4.75 11.50
C ILE A 63 14.34 4.99 12.99
N PHE A 64 13.60 6.03 13.33
CA PHE A 64 13.23 6.35 14.72
C PHE A 64 12.42 5.23 15.37
N LEU A 65 11.42 4.69 14.68
CA LEU A 65 10.61 3.57 15.18
C LEU A 65 11.41 2.28 15.29
N TRP A 66 12.39 2.08 14.42
CA TRP A 66 13.28 0.93 14.53
C TRP A 66 14.13 1.00 15.81
N TRP A 67 14.65 2.20 16.11
CA TRP A 67 15.49 2.40 17.30
C TRP A 67 14.69 2.39 18.61
N LEU A 68 13.50 3.02 18.65
CA LEU A 68 12.75 3.23 19.88
C LEU A 68 12.02 1.98 20.41
N ALA A 69 11.52 1.11 19.54
CA ALA A 69 10.55 0.08 19.90
C ALA A 69 10.94 -1.35 19.51
N HIS A 70 12.21 -1.64 19.25
CA HIS A 70 12.68 -2.97 18.86
C HIS A 70 11.82 -3.70 17.81
N GLY A 71 11.17 -2.95 16.91
CA GLY A 71 10.34 -3.47 15.82
C GLY A 71 8.83 -3.49 16.09
N VAL A 72 8.36 -3.30 17.33
CA VAL A 72 6.92 -3.27 17.62
C VAL A 72 6.26 -2.02 17.02
N GLY A 73 6.88 -0.85 17.16
CA GLY A 73 6.41 0.38 16.53
C GLY A 73 6.41 0.33 15.00
N LEU A 74 7.37 -0.38 14.43
CA LEU A 74 7.50 -0.57 12.99
C LEU A 74 6.31 -1.35 12.40
N ARG A 75 5.80 -2.35 13.13
CA ARG A 75 4.61 -3.10 12.77
C ARG A 75 3.39 -2.19 12.58
N TYR A 76 3.13 -1.30 13.53
CA TYR A 76 2.02 -0.35 13.43
C TYR A 76 2.22 0.64 12.28
N PHE A 77 3.45 1.05 12.04
CA PHE A 77 3.78 1.95 10.93
C PHE A 77 3.55 1.29 9.57
N VAL A 78 4.03 0.07 9.37
CA VAL A 78 3.83 -0.70 8.13
C VAL A 78 2.34 -0.96 7.90
N LEU A 79 1.60 -1.33 8.97
CA LEU A 79 0.15 -1.51 8.91
C LEU A 79 -0.55 -0.21 8.50
N PHE A 80 -0.19 0.91 9.12
CA PHE A 80 -0.74 2.23 8.80
C PHE A 80 -0.49 2.60 7.33
N VAL A 81 0.74 2.46 6.86
CA VAL A 81 1.10 2.74 5.46
C VAL A 81 0.32 1.83 4.50
N GLY A 82 0.17 0.54 4.81
CA GLY A 82 -0.60 -0.40 4.01
C GLY A 82 -2.08 -0.02 3.92
N VAL A 83 -2.71 0.26 5.06
CA VAL A 83 -4.12 0.69 5.13
C VAL A 83 -4.33 2.01 4.38
N MET A 84 -3.47 3.00 4.62
CA MET A 84 -3.55 4.29 3.92
C MET A 84 -3.37 4.14 2.41
N SER A 85 -2.46 3.28 1.96
CA SER A 85 -2.26 2.98 0.54
C SER A 85 -3.51 2.38 -0.11
N CYS A 86 -4.15 1.42 0.56
CA CYS A 86 -5.41 0.82 0.08
C CYS A 86 -6.55 1.84 0.04
N LEU A 87 -6.73 2.61 1.11
CA LEU A 87 -7.79 3.63 1.18
C LEU A 87 -7.58 4.74 0.15
N TYR A 88 -6.33 5.17 -0.05
CA TYR A 88 -6.01 6.16 -1.07
C TYR A 88 -6.31 5.65 -2.47
N CYS A 89 -5.99 4.39 -2.77
CA CYS A 89 -6.34 3.76 -4.04
C CYS A 89 -7.85 3.71 -4.26
N LEU A 90 -8.62 3.31 -3.24
CA LEU A 90 -10.09 3.31 -3.31
C LEU A 90 -10.66 4.71 -3.52
N TRP A 91 -10.11 5.70 -2.82
CA TRP A 91 -10.50 7.10 -2.98
C TRP A 91 -10.22 7.62 -4.39
N ASP A 92 -9.05 7.33 -4.94
CA ASP A 92 -8.62 7.76 -6.27
C ASP A 92 -9.53 7.18 -7.36
N ILE A 93 -9.94 5.90 -7.22
CA ILE A 93 -10.92 5.28 -8.12
C ILE A 93 -12.30 5.94 -7.98
N LEU A 94 -12.74 6.27 -6.76
CA LEU A 94 -14.01 6.97 -6.54
C LEU A 94 -13.98 8.40 -7.10
N ASP A 95 -12.87 9.11 -6.93
CA ASP A 95 -12.69 10.45 -7.50
C ASP A 95 -12.78 10.41 -9.03
N ASP A 96 -12.15 9.45 -9.66
CA ASP A 96 -12.23 9.23 -11.11
C ASP A 96 -13.67 8.89 -11.56
N LEU A 97 -14.40 8.10 -10.76
CA LEU A 97 -15.78 7.70 -11.08
C LEU A 97 -16.79 8.84 -10.96
N VAL A 98 -16.65 9.68 -9.91
CA VAL A 98 -17.67 10.66 -9.51
C VAL A 98 -17.34 12.06 -10.01
N PHE A 99 -16.10 12.51 -9.84
CA PHE A 99 -15.72 13.90 -10.05
C PHE A 99 -15.07 14.19 -11.40
N ARG A 100 -14.32 13.25 -11.97
CA ARG A 100 -13.70 13.45 -13.29
C ARG A 100 -14.65 13.08 -14.42
N LYS A 101 -15.61 13.96 -14.67
CA LYS A 101 -16.59 13.80 -15.76
C LYS A 101 -16.01 13.97 -17.18
N VAL A 102 -14.81 14.51 -17.37
CA VAL A 102 -14.47 15.08 -18.68
C VAL A 102 -13.10 14.71 -19.26
N HIS A 103 -12.04 14.44 -18.52
CA HIS A 103 -10.74 14.24 -19.14
C HIS A 103 -9.91 13.12 -18.52
N GLU A 104 -9.61 12.11 -19.38
CA GLU A 104 -8.43 11.23 -19.32
C GLU A 104 -8.22 10.41 -18.04
N SER A 105 -9.28 9.84 -17.43
CA SER A 105 -9.09 8.79 -16.43
C SER A 105 -8.56 7.51 -17.07
N ASP A 106 -7.80 6.71 -16.33
CA ASP A 106 -7.30 5.42 -16.81
C ASP A 106 -8.47 4.50 -17.22
N ALA A 107 -9.61 4.59 -16.54
CA ALA A 107 -10.83 3.88 -16.89
C ALA A 107 -11.42 4.33 -18.23
N SER A 108 -11.36 5.64 -18.56
CA SER A 108 -11.85 6.14 -19.86
C SER A 108 -10.93 5.76 -21.01
N LYS A 109 -9.63 5.77 -20.79
CA LYS A 109 -8.65 5.30 -21.79
C LYS A 109 -8.79 3.80 -22.05
N PHE A 110 -9.03 3.02 -21.02
CA PHE A 110 -9.26 1.59 -21.15
C PHE A 110 -10.56 1.27 -21.90
N ALA A 111 -11.64 1.99 -21.64
CA ALA A 111 -12.91 1.84 -22.35
C ALA A 111 -12.79 2.17 -23.85
N GLN A 112 -12.01 3.17 -24.22
CA GLN A 112 -11.73 3.51 -25.63
C GLN A 112 -10.97 2.39 -26.36
N VAL A 113 -10.05 1.73 -25.66
CA VAL A 113 -9.22 0.65 -26.24
C VAL A 113 -10.01 -0.65 -26.37
N CYS A 114 -10.91 -0.95 -25.44
CA CYS A 114 -11.76 -2.16 -25.46
C CYS A 114 -12.97 -2.07 -26.41
N GLY A 115 -13.04 -1.02 -27.24
CA GLY A 115 -13.99 -0.98 -28.34
C GLY A 115 -15.44 -0.69 -27.94
N HIS A 116 -15.72 0.36 -27.18
CA HIS A 116 -17.08 0.94 -26.94
C HIS A 116 -18.16 0.01 -26.35
N CYS A 117 -17.84 -1.25 -26.02
CA CYS A 117 -18.85 -2.18 -25.51
C CYS A 117 -19.30 -1.90 -24.08
N MET A 118 -18.49 -1.20 -23.26
CA MET A 118 -18.82 -0.90 -21.86
C MET A 118 -18.38 0.53 -21.50
N SER A 119 -19.26 1.22 -20.76
CA SER A 119 -18.97 2.57 -20.26
C SER A 119 -17.76 2.57 -19.33
N SER A 120 -16.92 3.62 -19.39
CA SER A 120 -15.80 3.86 -18.48
C SER A 120 -16.16 3.69 -17.00
N ARG A 121 -17.40 4.05 -16.62
CA ARG A 121 -17.91 3.89 -15.25
C ARG A 121 -18.00 2.43 -14.81
N VAL A 122 -18.37 1.53 -15.70
CA VAL A 122 -18.49 0.10 -15.37
C VAL A 122 -17.11 -0.49 -15.09
N TRP A 123 -16.09 -0.11 -15.86
CA TRP A 123 -14.71 -0.52 -15.63
C TRP A 123 -14.17 0.03 -14.30
N GLY A 124 -14.45 1.29 -13.99
CA GLY A 124 -14.06 1.90 -12.71
C GLY A 124 -14.71 1.18 -11.51
N VAL A 125 -16.02 0.85 -11.57
CA VAL A 125 -16.70 0.08 -10.53
C VAL A 125 -16.09 -1.32 -10.38
N PHE A 126 -15.75 -1.98 -11.48
CA PHE A 126 -15.12 -3.29 -11.47
C PHE A 126 -13.76 -3.25 -10.75
N TRP A 127 -12.91 -2.26 -11.03
CA TRP A 127 -11.62 -2.08 -10.36
C TRP A 127 -11.77 -1.69 -8.89
N PHE A 128 -12.78 -0.88 -8.56
CA PHE A 128 -13.11 -0.56 -7.17
C PHE A 128 -13.44 -1.81 -6.36
N ILE A 129 -14.27 -2.69 -6.90
CA ILE A 129 -14.64 -3.96 -6.24
C ILE A 129 -13.41 -4.84 -6.03
N ILE A 130 -12.56 -4.99 -7.05
CA ILE A 130 -11.32 -5.79 -6.96
C ILE A 130 -10.40 -5.21 -5.87
N SER A 131 -10.18 -3.90 -5.84
CA SER A 131 -9.33 -3.25 -4.84
C SER A 131 -9.89 -3.40 -3.43
N LEU A 132 -11.20 -3.33 -3.28
CA LEU A 132 -11.89 -3.58 -2.00
C LEU A 132 -11.72 -5.03 -1.54
N VAL A 133 -11.85 -5.99 -2.46
CA VAL A 133 -11.62 -7.41 -2.18
C VAL A 133 -10.17 -7.64 -1.73
N PHE A 134 -9.18 -7.07 -2.41
CA PHE A 134 -7.78 -7.18 -2.00
C PHE A 134 -7.54 -6.63 -0.60
N PHE A 135 -8.15 -5.51 -0.26
CA PHE A 135 -8.04 -4.93 1.07
C PHE A 135 -8.64 -5.85 2.15
N ILE A 136 -9.87 -6.34 1.94
CA ILE A 136 -10.54 -7.26 2.88
C ILE A 136 -9.76 -8.57 3.02
N VAL A 137 -9.34 -9.16 1.90
CA VAL A 137 -8.55 -10.41 1.89
C VAL A 137 -7.21 -10.21 2.59
N GLY A 138 -6.54 -9.07 2.37
CA GLY A 138 -5.30 -8.72 3.06
C GLY A 138 -5.47 -8.70 4.58
N ILE A 139 -6.54 -8.10 5.08
CA ILE A 139 -6.87 -8.09 6.52
C ILE A 139 -7.18 -9.50 7.03
N LEU A 140 -8.03 -10.25 6.32
CA LEU A 140 -8.43 -11.60 6.75
C LEU A 140 -7.26 -12.57 6.80
N ILE A 141 -6.41 -12.56 5.77
CA ILE A 141 -5.20 -13.40 5.73
C ILE A 141 -4.23 -12.96 6.82
N GLY A 142 -4.03 -11.65 7.02
CA GLY A 142 -3.20 -11.12 8.09
C GLY A 142 -3.65 -11.59 9.47
N LEU A 143 -4.94 -11.50 9.75
CA LEU A 143 -5.52 -11.98 11.00
C LEU A 143 -5.45 -13.50 11.15
N ALA A 144 -5.68 -14.27 10.08
CA ALA A 144 -5.68 -15.73 10.12
C ALA A 144 -4.26 -16.32 10.23
N ALA A 145 -3.31 -15.74 9.46
CA ALA A 145 -1.95 -16.27 9.36
C ALA A 145 -1.08 -15.87 10.56
N PHE A 146 -1.34 -14.71 11.18
CA PHE A 146 -0.50 -14.14 12.23
C PHE A 146 -1.24 -13.96 13.55
N LYS A 147 -2.12 -14.87 13.88
CA LYS A 147 -2.87 -14.92 15.14
C LYS A 147 -1.97 -15.38 16.32
N GLU A 148 -0.68 -15.05 16.27
CA GLU A 148 0.25 -15.36 17.35
C GLU A 148 0.11 -14.37 18.50
N ASP A 149 0.24 -14.89 19.74
CA ASP A 149 0.19 -14.08 20.94
C ASP A 149 1.34 -13.05 20.95
N GLN A 150 1.05 -11.84 21.38
CA GLN A 150 2.03 -10.74 21.41
C GLN A 150 3.30 -11.10 22.18
N GLN A 151 3.19 -11.93 23.21
CA GLN A 151 4.33 -12.39 24.00
C GLN A 151 5.31 -13.25 23.18
N THR A 152 4.80 -14.16 22.37
CA THR A 152 5.61 -14.99 21.48
C THR A 152 6.34 -14.16 20.42
N GLN A 153 5.66 -13.15 19.88
CA GLN A 153 6.26 -12.23 18.90
C GLN A 153 7.36 -11.35 19.50
N MET A 154 7.18 -10.88 20.73
CA MET A 154 8.22 -10.13 21.46
C MET A 154 9.44 -10.98 21.78
N GLN A 155 9.25 -12.23 22.19
CA GLN A 155 10.36 -13.17 22.47
C GLN A 155 11.14 -13.46 21.18
N GLN A 156 10.48 -13.65 20.06
CA GLN A 156 11.14 -13.83 18.77
C GLN A 156 11.93 -12.59 18.36
N ALA A 157 11.38 -11.40 18.58
CA ALA A 157 12.06 -10.14 18.26
C ALA A 157 13.33 -9.94 19.11
N GLN A 158 13.32 -10.36 20.38
CA GLN A 158 14.47 -10.30 21.29
C GLN A 158 15.52 -11.38 20.97
N GLY A 159 15.10 -12.57 20.57
CA GLY A 159 16.00 -13.68 20.23
C GLY A 159 16.85 -13.42 18.97
N PHE A 160 16.46 -12.47 18.11
CA PHE A 160 17.21 -12.09 16.90
C PHE A 160 18.24 -10.97 17.12
N GLY A 161 18.40 -10.42 18.35
CA GLY A 161 19.56 -9.60 18.74
C GLY A 161 19.75 -8.28 17.96
N TRP A 162 18.67 -7.65 17.52
CA TRP A 162 18.71 -6.35 16.80
C TRP A 162 18.04 -5.25 17.61
#